data_f7684f38bd0d01b7030a9f7a8d36a5f9
#
_entry.id   f7684f38bd0d01b7030a9f7a8d36a5f9
#
_cell.length_a   1.000
_cell.length_b   1.000
_cell.length_c   1.000
_cell.angle_alpha   90.00
_cell.angle_beta   90.00
_cell.angle_gamma   90.00
#
_symmetry.space_group_name_H-M   'P 1'
#
loop_
_entity.id
_entity.type
_entity.pdbx_description
1 polymer ?
#
loop_
_entity_poly.entity_id
_entity_poly.type
_entity_poly.pdbx_seq_one_letter_code
_entity_poly.pdbx_strand_id
1 'polypeptide(L)'
;MQCPVLSTTEARDEAMLRSIRLTAPAAVVAGLLFSTTALADDPIAEKAKLCATCHGEQGVPTQKNIPVIWGQNEGYLIFQLRDFKSGARKNDLMSPIAAGIDPNDVNAFAAYFSKLKWPNLQQAPAPADVAAKAQATAASVGCPGCHLAYFQGDGTTARLAGQNHDYLLKTMNDFRDKTRGNNPGMSDLMKATSPEDIGALAQYLAGLQIDQYLNQGN
;
A
#
# COMPACT_ATOMS: atom_id res chain seq x y z
N MET A 1 -17.33 -19.82 56.91
CA MET A 1 -16.38 -20.43 57.87
C MET A 1 -15.06 -19.69 57.65
N GLN A 2 -14.89 -18.65 58.37
CA GLN A 2 -14.05 -18.45 59.57
C GLN A 2 -12.55 -18.29 59.24
N CYS A 3 -12.11 -17.02 59.40
CA CYS A 3 -10.75 -16.62 59.81
C CYS A 3 -10.31 -17.29 61.09
N PRO A 4 -9.03 -17.24 61.51
CA PRO A 4 -8.47 -16.13 62.28
C PRO A 4 -6.98 -15.82 61.86
N VAL A 5 -6.46 -14.63 61.92
CA VAL A 5 -6.14 -13.61 62.97
C VAL A 5 -5.02 -13.94 63.96
N LEU A 6 -4.10 -13.00 64.10
CA LEU A 6 -3.17 -12.68 65.21
C LEU A 6 -1.80 -13.37 65.12
N SER A 7 -0.65 -12.77 65.51
CA SER A 7 -0.37 -11.72 66.50
C SER A 7 1.10 -11.32 66.43
N THR A 8 1.38 -10.02 66.45
CA THR A 8 2.28 -9.23 67.32
C THR A 8 3.50 -9.87 68.01
N THR A 9 4.62 -9.17 68.01
CA THR A 9 5.31 -8.51 69.14
C THR A 9 6.65 -7.98 68.64
N GLU A 10 6.86 -6.72 68.69
CA GLU A 10 7.61 -5.82 69.64
C GLU A 10 8.85 -6.39 70.34
N ALA A 11 9.95 -5.67 70.22
CA ALA A 11 10.78 -5.05 71.25
C ALA A 11 12.16 -4.68 70.67
N ARG A 12 12.49 -3.37 70.65
CA ARG A 12 13.44 -2.68 71.58
C ARG A 12 14.86 -3.27 71.55
N ASP A 13 15.84 -2.55 71.42
CA ASP A 13 16.43 -1.27 71.79
C ASP A 13 17.93 -1.30 71.53
N GLU A 14 18.46 -0.14 71.43
CA GLU A 14 19.72 0.42 71.92
C GLU A 14 20.86 0.61 70.95
N ALA A 15 21.17 1.83 70.92
CA ALA A 15 22.25 2.69 70.49
C ALA A 15 23.64 2.08 70.50
N MET A 16 24.38 2.30 69.45
CA MET A 16 25.81 2.49 69.54
C MET A 16 26.29 3.48 68.46
N LEU A 17 26.48 4.71 68.91
CA LEU A 17 27.24 5.76 68.18
C LEU A 17 28.66 5.27 67.88
N ARG A 18 28.99 5.07 66.63
CA ARG A 18 30.40 5.05 66.17
C ARG A 18 30.52 5.82 64.87
N SER A 19 31.30 6.85 65.00
CA SER A 19 32.05 7.68 64.05
C SER A 19 31.93 7.27 62.56
N ILE A 20 31.13 7.98 61.83
CA ILE A 20 31.15 7.91 60.38
C ILE A 20 32.20 8.88 59.84
N ARG A 21 33.29 8.28 59.34
CA ARG A 21 34.27 9.05 58.53
C ARG A 21 33.59 9.34 57.19
N LEU A 22 33.40 10.63 56.89
CA LEU A 22 32.95 11.09 55.56
C LEU A 22 34.07 10.78 54.57
N THR A 23 33.89 9.75 53.77
CA THR A 23 34.60 9.60 52.51
C THR A 23 33.63 10.03 51.42
N ALA A 24 33.89 11.16 50.76
CA ALA A 24 33.12 11.64 49.63
C ALA A 24 33.21 10.65 48.47
N PRO A 25 32.08 10.17 47.92
CA PRO A 25 32.14 9.41 46.70
C PRO A 25 32.40 10.38 45.52
N ALA A 26 33.47 10.13 44.77
CA ALA A 26 33.72 10.73 43.49
C ALA A 26 32.52 10.35 42.56
N ALA A 27 31.70 11.33 42.25
CA ALA A 27 30.64 11.15 41.26
C ALA A 27 31.25 10.98 39.88
N VAL A 28 31.34 9.73 39.43
CA VAL A 28 31.60 9.40 38.02
C VAL A 28 30.34 9.75 37.24
N VAL A 29 30.35 10.94 36.62
CA VAL A 29 29.34 11.30 35.65
C VAL A 29 29.60 10.46 34.40
N ALA A 30 28.96 9.29 34.32
CA ALA A 30 28.91 8.52 33.10
C ALA A 30 28.04 9.29 32.10
N GLY A 31 28.66 10.04 31.22
CA GLY A 31 28.00 10.70 30.10
C GLY A 31 27.41 9.64 29.18
N LEU A 32 26.09 9.43 29.27
CA LEU A 32 25.32 8.68 28.28
C LEU A 32 25.37 9.47 26.96
N LEU A 33 26.29 9.08 26.09
CA LEU A 33 26.28 9.48 24.69
C LEU A 33 25.04 8.85 24.06
N PHE A 34 23.93 9.56 24.05
CA PHE A 34 22.80 9.25 23.18
C PHE A 34 23.29 9.42 21.73
N SER A 35 23.75 8.33 21.12
CA SER A 35 23.92 8.25 19.69
C SER A 35 22.53 8.39 19.07
N THR A 36 22.14 9.60 18.70
CA THR A 36 21.00 9.80 17.80
C THR A 36 21.43 9.20 16.46
N THR A 37 21.00 7.98 16.18
CA THR A 37 21.01 7.46 14.82
C THR A 37 20.10 8.39 14.02
N ALA A 38 20.68 9.33 13.29
CA ALA A 38 19.98 10.02 12.23
C ALA A 38 19.48 8.92 11.29
N LEU A 39 18.18 8.74 11.21
CA LEU A 39 17.57 7.94 10.16
C LEU A 39 17.98 8.64 8.88
N ALA A 40 18.90 8.05 8.14
CA ALA A 40 19.24 8.54 6.81
C ALA A 40 17.94 8.51 6.00
N ASP A 41 17.49 9.66 5.52
CA ASP A 41 16.34 9.76 4.63
C ASP A 41 16.60 8.80 3.47
N ASP A 42 15.63 7.92 3.19
CA ASP A 42 15.71 6.97 2.09
C ASP A 42 15.83 7.77 0.78
N PRO A 43 16.94 7.66 0.05
CA PRO A 43 17.18 8.45 -1.17
C PRO A 43 16.05 8.25 -2.19
N ILE A 44 15.37 7.07 -2.17
CA ILE A 44 14.27 6.81 -3.07
C ILE A 44 13.00 7.55 -2.65
N ALA A 45 12.79 7.79 -1.35
CA ALA A 45 11.65 8.56 -0.86
C ALA A 45 11.70 10.00 -1.36
N GLU A 46 12.88 10.63 -1.40
CA GLU A 46 13.07 11.97 -1.96
C GLU A 46 12.75 12.00 -3.48
N LYS A 47 13.26 11.04 -4.23
CA LYS A 47 12.96 10.92 -5.66
C LYS A 47 11.48 10.65 -5.92
N ALA A 48 10.80 9.89 -5.03
CA ALA A 48 9.39 9.55 -5.12
C ALA A 48 8.43 10.76 -4.97
N LYS A 49 8.89 11.88 -4.40
CA LYS A 49 8.11 13.12 -4.33
C LYS A 49 7.65 13.62 -5.70
N LEU A 50 8.44 13.40 -6.74
CA LEU A 50 8.04 13.72 -8.10
C LEU A 50 6.77 12.93 -8.52
N CYS A 51 6.71 11.65 -8.17
CA CYS A 51 5.55 10.80 -8.47
C CYS A 51 4.31 11.26 -7.69
N ALA A 52 4.50 11.68 -6.43
CA ALA A 52 3.44 12.15 -5.55
C ALA A 52 2.72 13.40 -6.10
N THR A 53 3.37 14.22 -6.93
CA THR A 53 2.76 15.40 -7.56
C THR A 53 1.45 15.06 -8.30
N CYS A 54 1.38 13.89 -8.93
CA CYS A 54 0.20 13.42 -9.65
C CYS A 54 -0.52 12.29 -8.92
N HIS A 55 0.24 11.32 -8.40
CA HIS A 55 -0.32 10.14 -7.72
C HIS A 55 -0.76 10.44 -6.27
N GLY A 56 -0.52 11.66 -5.79
CA GLY A 56 -0.93 12.17 -4.48
C GLY A 56 0.11 11.95 -3.38
N GLU A 57 0.30 12.96 -2.54
CA GLU A 57 1.26 12.91 -1.40
C GLU A 57 0.89 11.86 -0.36
N GLN A 58 -0.39 11.49 -0.30
CA GLN A 58 -0.92 10.42 0.55
C GLN A 58 -1.52 9.28 -0.28
N GLY A 59 -1.10 9.15 -1.53
CA GLY A 59 -1.57 8.13 -2.46
C GLY A 59 -2.95 8.39 -3.07
N VAL A 60 -3.62 9.50 -2.70
CA VAL A 60 -4.89 9.93 -3.32
C VAL A 60 -4.58 10.74 -4.57
N PRO A 61 -4.84 10.20 -5.78
CA PRO A 61 -4.48 10.86 -7.02
C PRO A 61 -5.12 12.24 -7.18
N THR A 62 -4.39 13.17 -7.78
CA THR A 62 -4.85 14.56 -7.99
C THR A 62 -5.90 14.70 -9.09
N GLN A 63 -6.04 13.69 -9.96
CA GLN A 63 -7.01 13.65 -11.05
C GLN A 63 -7.64 12.25 -11.16
N LYS A 64 -8.88 12.21 -11.67
CA LYS A 64 -9.70 11.00 -11.76
C LYS A 64 -9.15 9.91 -12.69
N ASN A 65 -8.32 10.24 -13.66
CA ASN A 65 -7.71 9.29 -14.59
C ASN A 65 -6.30 8.85 -14.19
N ILE A 66 -5.80 9.31 -13.05
CA ILE A 66 -4.50 8.90 -12.49
C ILE A 66 -4.71 7.75 -11.52
N PRO A 67 -3.92 6.66 -11.61
CA PRO A 67 -4.09 5.52 -10.71
C PRO A 67 -3.49 5.74 -9.34
N VAL A 68 -4.05 5.04 -8.35
CA VAL A 68 -3.37 4.76 -7.10
C VAL A 68 -2.19 3.84 -7.39
N ILE A 69 -1.01 4.21 -6.88
CA ILE A 69 0.21 3.38 -6.94
C ILE A 69 0.72 2.95 -5.56
N TRP A 70 0.27 3.61 -4.47
CA TRP A 70 0.57 3.22 -3.11
C TRP A 70 -0.07 1.87 -2.79
N GLY A 71 0.70 0.94 -2.19
CA GLY A 71 0.22 -0.41 -1.89
C GLY A 71 -0.13 -1.26 -3.10
N GLN A 72 0.31 -0.85 -4.30
CA GLN A 72 0.20 -1.67 -5.49
C GLN A 72 1.30 -2.74 -5.49
N ASN A 73 1.03 -3.89 -6.10
CA ASN A 73 1.96 -5.02 -6.13
C ASN A 73 3.29 -4.64 -6.78
N GLU A 74 4.39 -4.94 -6.09
CA GLU A 74 5.75 -4.54 -6.48
C GLU A 74 6.11 -5.00 -7.90
N GLY A 75 5.91 -6.30 -8.19
CA GLY A 75 6.20 -6.85 -9.50
C GLY A 75 5.39 -6.18 -10.61
N TYR A 76 4.12 -5.86 -10.34
CA TYR A 76 3.30 -5.10 -11.28
C TYR A 76 3.87 -3.69 -11.54
N LEU A 77 4.29 -2.97 -10.50
CA LEU A 77 4.89 -1.64 -10.64
C LEU A 77 6.19 -1.69 -11.46
N ILE A 78 7.04 -2.70 -11.21
CA ILE A 78 8.28 -2.91 -11.99
C ILE A 78 7.96 -3.05 -13.47
N PHE A 79 7.00 -3.94 -13.82
CA PHE A 79 6.63 -4.15 -15.22
C PHE A 79 6.05 -2.87 -15.83
N GLN A 80 5.18 -2.13 -15.14
CA GLN A 80 4.60 -0.93 -15.70
C GLN A 80 5.65 0.17 -15.97
N LEU A 81 6.58 0.38 -15.04
CA LEU A 81 7.65 1.37 -15.25
C LEU A 81 8.57 0.97 -16.42
N ARG A 82 8.92 -0.31 -16.53
CA ARG A 82 9.71 -0.84 -17.64
C ARG A 82 8.98 -0.72 -18.98
N ASP A 83 7.68 -1.03 -18.98
CA ASP A 83 6.86 -0.97 -20.19
C ASP A 83 6.69 0.46 -20.69
N PHE A 84 6.49 1.43 -19.79
CA PHE A 84 6.49 2.85 -20.18
C PHE A 84 7.85 3.30 -20.69
N LYS A 85 8.95 2.86 -20.06
CA LYS A 85 10.31 3.21 -20.45
C LYS A 85 10.69 2.63 -21.81
N SER A 86 10.28 1.39 -22.11
CA SER A 86 10.54 0.72 -23.39
C SER A 86 9.58 1.10 -24.50
N GLY A 87 8.46 1.78 -24.18
CA GLY A 87 7.38 2.07 -25.10
C GLY A 87 6.41 0.92 -25.38
N ALA A 88 6.54 -0.22 -24.68
CA ALA A 88 5.57 -1.33 -24.71
C ALA A 88 4.21 -0.91 -24.15
N ARG A 89 4.20 0.02 -23.20
CA ARG A 89 3.02 0.77 -22.76
C ARG A 89 3.24 2.25 -23.03
N LYS A 90 2.27 2.90 -23.67
CA LYS A 90 2.36 4.32 -24.04
C LYS A 90 1.37 5.15 -23.24
N ASN A 91 1.80 6.31 -22.80
CA ASN A 91 0.98 7.34 -22.17
C ASN A 91 1.73 8.67 -22.26
N ASP A 92 1.05 9.74 -22.65
CA ASP A 92 1.67 11.04 -22.93
C ASP A 92 2.39 11.66 -21.72
N LEU A 93 1.93 11.34 -20.49
CA LEU A 93 2.54 11.81 -19.26
C LEU A 93 3.57 10.80 -18.72
N MET A 94 3.18 9.51 -18.59
CA MET A 94 4.03 8.53 -17.93
C MET A 94 5.22 8.08 -18.78
N SER A 95 5.11 8.05 -20.11
CA SER A 95 6.22 7.61 -20.95
C SER A 95 7.45 8.51 -20.83
N PRO A 96 7.36 9.86 -20.94
CA PRO A 96 8.53 10.71 -20.72
C PRO A 96 9.05 10.67 -19.27
N ILE A 97 8.16 10.57 -18.27
CA ILE A 97 8.58 10.43 -16.86
C ILE A 97 9.40 9.14 -16.69
N ALA A 98 8.88 7.99 -17.15
CA ALA A 98 9.55 6.71 -17.03
C ALA A 98 10.87 6.66 -17.82
N ALA A 99 10.94 7.33 -18.98
CA ALA A 99 12.20 7.45 -19.75
C ALA A 99 13.31 8.12 -18.93
N GLY A 100 12.97 9.10 -18.09
CA GLY A 100 13.90 9.81 -17.21
C GLY A 100 14.31 9.05 -15.94
N ILE A 101 13.66 7.94 -15.58
CA ILE A 101 14.02 7.13 -14.41
C ILE A 101 15.32 6.35 -14.69
N ASP A 102 16.28 6.41 -13.76
CA ASP A 102 17.46 5.54 -13.81
C ASP A 102 16.99 4.07 -13.77
N PRO A 103 17.47 3.20 -14.67
CA PRO A 103 17.11 1.78 -14.67
C PRO A 103 17.32 1.09 -13.31
N ASN A 104 18.34 1.51 -12.56
CA ASN A 104 18.65 0.98 -11.23
C ASN A 104 17.62 1.40 -10.17
N ASP A 105 16.93 2.52 -10.36
CA ASP A 105 15.92 3.01 -9.41
C ASP A 105 14.53 2.35 -9.63
N VAL A 106 14.28 1.70 -10.76
CA VAL A 106 12.96 1.12 -11.07
C VAL A 106 12.47 0.15 -9.99
N ASN A 107 13.34 -0.77 -9.57
CA ASN A 107 12.99 -1.74 -8.52
C ASN A 107 12.83 -1.03 -7.16
N ALA A 108 13.66 -0.04 -6.86
CA ALA A 108 13.58 0.71 -5.62
C ALA A 108 12.29 1.53 -5.52
N PHE A 109 11.85 2.19 -6.60
CA PHE A 109 10.54 2.85 -6.63
C PHE A 109 9.40 1.86 -6.43
N ALA A 110 9.42 0.72 -7.10
CA ALA A 110 8.37 -0.29 -6.96
C ALA A 110 8.31 -0.82 -5.52
N ALA A 111 9.46 -1.16 -4.93
CA ALA A 111 9.56 -1.60 -3.54
C ALA A 111 9.11 -0.51 -2.53
N TYR A 112 9.40 0.76 -2.81
CA TYR A 112 8.95 1.88 -2.00
C TYR A 112 7.43 2.00 -2.01
N PHE A 113 6.82 2.12 -3.19
CA PHE A 113 5.38 2.32 -3.32
C PHE A 113 4.56 1.12 -2.87
N SER A 114 5.04 -0.11 -3.07
CA SER A 114 4.34 -1.33 -2.65
C SER A 114 4.16 -1.45 -1.12
N LYS A 115 5.07 -0.86 -0.35
CA LYS A 115 5.03 -0.86 1.12
C LYS A 115 4.13 0.22 1.71
N LEU A 116 3.73 1.20 0.93
CA LEU A 116 2.86 2.27 1.39
C LEU A 116 1.42 1.76 1.54
N LYS A 117 0.67 2.38 2.45
CA LYS A 117 -0.72 2.00 2.67
C LYS A 117 -1.57 2.40 1.46
N TRP A 118 -2.38 1.46 0.95
CA TRP A 118 -3.39 1.76 -0.06
C TRP A 118 -4.40 2.78 0.48
N PRO A 119 -4.65 3.90 -0.22
CA PRO A 119 -5.58 4.91 0.24
C PRO A 119 -7.02 4.46 0.03
N ASN A 120 -7.92 4.92 0.90
CA ASN A 120 -9.35 4.84 0.64
C ASN A 120 -9.78 6.09 -0.14
N LEU A 121 -10.14 5.90 -1.40
CA LEU A 121 -10.63 6.99 -2.27
C LEU A 121 -12.06 7.41 -1.96
N GLN A 122 -12.73 6.78 -0.99
CA GLN A 122 -14.12 7.04 -0.59
C GLN A 122 -15.12 6.96 -1.77
N GLN A 123 -14.81 6.11 -2.75
CA GLN A 123 -15.71 5.87 -3.88
C GLN A 123 -16.93 5.09 -3.41
N ALA A 124 -18.11 5.52 -3.87
CA ALA A 124 -19.37 4.86 -3.49
C ALA A 124 -19.38 3.41 -4.00
N PRO A 125 -19.92 2.46 -3.21
CA PRO A 125 -20.19 1.12 -3.70
C PRO A 125 -21.11 1.15 -4.93
N ALA A 126 -20.91 0.20 -5.85
CA ALA A 126 -21.80 0.06 -6.99
C ALA A 126 -23.23 -0.27 -6.51
N PRO A 127 -24.28 0.26 -7.18
CA PRO A 127 -25.66 -0.20 -6.97
C PRO A 127 -25.78 -1.72 -7.08
N ALA A 128 -26.74 -2.32 -6.38
CA ALA A 128 -26.84 -3.77 -6.25
C ALA A 128 -26.96 -4.51 -7.60
N ASP A 129 -27.72 -3.95 -8.54
CA ASP A 129 -27.88 -4.47 -9.89
C ASP A 129 -26.58 -4.37 -10.71
N VAL A 130 -25.87 -3.25 -10.63
CA VAL A 130 -24.55 -3.05 -11.25
C VAL A 130 -23.52 -4.01 -10.65
N ALA A 131 -23.52 -4.16 -9.32
CA ALA A 131 -22.62 -5.08 -8.63
C ALA A 131 -22.86 -6.53 -9.04
N ALA A 132 -24.13 -6.96 -9.11
CA ALA A 132 -24.50 -8.31 -9.55
C ALA A 132 -24.06 -8.57 -11.00
N LYS A 133 -24.28 -7.59 -11.90
CA LYS A 133 -23.83 -7.65 -13.29
C LYS A 133 -22.30 -7.77 -13.36
N ALA A 134 -21.59 -6.91 -12.66
CA ALA A 134 -20.12 -6.91 -12.64
C ALA A 134 -19.53 -8.22 -12.11
N GLN A 135 -20.11 -8.79 -11.04
CA GLN A 135 -19.68 -10.07 -10.48
C GLN A 135 -19.91 -11.23 -11.46
N ALA A 136 -21.08 -11.27 -12.12
CA ALA A 136 -21.37 -12.26 -13.14
C ALA A 136 -20.41 -12.16 -14.32
N THR A 137 -20.14 -10.95 -14.80
CA THR A 137 -19.15 -10.69 -15.87
C THR A 137 -17.75 -11.11 -15.43
N ALA A 138 -17.31 -10.71 -14.23
CA ALA A 138 -15.97 -11.06 -13.72
C ALA A 138 -15.78 -12.57 -13.60
N ALA A 139 -16.82 -13.32 -13.17
CA ALA A 139 -16.79 -14.76 -13.09
C ALA A 139 -16.74 -15.41 -14.49
N SER A 140 -17.56 -14.94 -15.42
CA SER A 140 -17.63 -15.45 -16.79
C SER A 140 -16.31 -15.21 -17.56
N VAL A 141 -15.71 -14.04 -17.39
CA VAL A 141 -14.43 -13.66 -18.06
C VAL A 141 -13.23 -14.28 -17.34
N GLY A 142 -13.37 -14.71 -16.07
CA GLY A 142 -12.32 -15.36 -15.31
C GLY A 142 -11.36 -14.38 -14.61
N CYS A 143 -11.80 -13.14 -14.34
CA CYS A 143 -10.95 -12.13 -13.70
C CYS A 143 -10.32 -12.58 -12.38
N PRO A 144 -11.06 -13.28 -11.45
CA PRO A 144 -10.48 -13.76 -10.20
C PRO A 144 -9.35 -14.78 -10.34
N GLY A 145 -9.24 -15.45 -11.51
CA GLY A 145 -8.17 -16.42 -11.77
C GLY A 145 -6.75 -15.80 -11.71
N CYS A 146 -6.63 -14.53 -12.07
CA CYS A 146 -5.37 -13.77 -11.98
C CYS A 146 -5.41 -12.72 -10.88
N HIS A 147 -6.50 -11.94 -10.80
CA HIS A 147 -6.63 -10.83 -9.85
C HIS A 147 -7.03 -11.25 -8.43
N LEU A 148 -7.23 -12.56 -8.20
CA LEU A 148 -7.66 -13.20 -6.95
C LEU A 148 -9.09 -12.81 -6.53
N ALA A 149 -9.63 -13.51 -5.52
CA ALA A 149 -11.04 -13.44 -5.16
C ALA A 149 -11.54 -12.05 -4.72
N TYR A 150 -10.66 -11.25 -4.13
CA TYR A 150 -10.99 -9.89 -3.69
C TYR A 150 -10.36 -8.81 -4.59
N PHE A 151 -9.89 -9.19 -5.78
CA PHE A 151 -9.23 -8.29 -6.74
C PHE A 151 -8.03 -7.54 -6.17
N GLN A 152 -7.37 -8.12 -5.16
CA GLN A 152 -6.15 -7.59 -4.56
C GLN A 152 -4.93 -7.81 -5.44
N GLY A 153 -4.99 -8.76 -6.37
CA GLY A 153 -3.86 -9.18 -7.19
C GLY A 153 -2.71 -9.74 -6.37
N ASP A 154 -1.66 -10.17 -7.04
CA ASP A 154 -0.41 -10.63 -6.42
C ASP A 154 0.75 -10.59 -7.43
N GLY A 155 1.98 -10.50 -6.94
CA GLY A 155 3.19 -10.55 -7.75
C GLY A 155 3.17 -9.51 -8.87
N THR A 156 3.00 -9.96 -10.12
CA THR A 156 2.95 -9.11 -11.31
C THR A 156 1.53 -8.74 -11.74
N THR A 157 0.52 -9.22 -11.04
CA THR A 157 -0.89 -8.92 -11.31
C THR A 157 -1.36 -7.73 -10.48
N ALA A 158 -2.03 -6.78 -11.13
CA ALA A 158 -2.47 -5.56 -10.47
C ALA A 158 -3.52 -5.80 -9.39
N ARG A 159 -3.43 -5.05 -8.29
CA ARG A 159 -4.57 -4.77 -7.41
C ARG A 159 -5.56 -3.86 -8.13
N LEU A 160 -6.82 -4.27 -8.20
CA LEU A 160 -7.91 -3.54 -8.85
C LEU A 160 -8.90 -2.96 -7.83
N ALA A 161 -9.12 -3.67 -6.73
CA ALA A 161 -10.07 -3.27 -5.69
C ALA A 161 -9.71 -1.91 -5.09
N GLY A 162 -10.68 -0.99 -5.09
CA GLY A 162 -10.51 0.37 -4.58
C GLY A 162 -9.67 1.28 -5.47
N GLN A 163 -9.34 0.85 -6.69
CA GLN A 163 -8.62 1.67 -7.66
C GLN A 163 -9.55 2.78 -8.19
N ASN A 164 -8.97 3.87 -8.67
CA ASN A 164 -9.71 4.98 -9.25
C ASN A 164 -10.63 4.52 -10.39
N HIS A 165 -11.92 4.86 -10.30
CA HIS A 165 -12.96 4.46 -11.26
C HIS A 165 -12.60 4.83 -12.69
N ASP A 166 -12.30 6.10 -12.94
CA ASP A 166 -12.08 6.60 -14.32
C ASP A 166 -10.79 6.00 -14.92
N TYR A 167 -9.78 5.73 -14.07
CA TYR A 167 -8.60 4.99 -14.48
C TYR A 167 -8.93 3.53 -14.83
N LEU A 168 -9.74 2.83 -14.03
CA LEU A 168 -10.18 1.47 -14.33
C LEU A 168 -10.94 1.42 -15.63
N LEU A 169 -11.95 2.30 -15.79
CA LEU A 169 -12.77 2.39 -17.01
C LEU A 169 -11.89 2.63 -18.25
N LYS A 170 -11.04 3.67 -18.18
CA LYS A 170 -10.13 3.99 -19.28
C LYS A 170 -9.20 2.81 -19.60
N THR A 171 -8.55 2.25 -18.59
CA THR A 171 -7.52 1.21 -18.80
C THR A 171 -8.10 -0.09 -19.37
N MET A 172 -9.31 -0.49 -18.97
CA MET A 172 -10.00 -1.65 -19.54
C MET A 172 -10.40 -1.39 -21.01
N ASN A 173 -10.89 -0.20 -21.33
CA ASN A 173 -11.16 0.18 -22.73
C ASN A 173 -9.86 0.27 -23.55
N ASP A 174 -8.77 0.81 -22.99
CA ASP A 174 -7.47 0.87 -23.68
C ASP A 174 -6.97 -0.56 -24.02
N PHE A 175 -7.17 -1.55 -23.16
CA PHE A 175 -6.90 -2.95 -23.49
C PHE A 175 -7.82 -3.49 -24.57
N ARG A 176 -9.13 -3.20 -24.48
CA ARG A 176 -10.14 -3.62 -25.45
C ARG A 176 -9.81 -3.09 -26.85
N ASP A 177 -9.41 -1.85 -26.95
CA ASP A 177 -9.14 -1.16 -28.22
C ASP A 177 -7.67 -1.31 -28.66
N LYS A 178 -6.85 -2.04 -27.85
CA LYS A 178 -5.42 -2.28 -28.06
C LYS A 178 -4.54 -1.03 -28.09
N THR A 179 -5.04 0.13 -27.59
CA THR A 179 -4.22 1.31 -27.36
C THR A 179 -3.26 1.07 -26.17
N ARG A 180 -3.62 0.13 -25.27
CA ARG A 180 -2.75 -0.50 -24.32
C ARG A 180 -2.60 -1.98 -24.66
N GLY A 181 -1.41 -2.37 -25.16
CA GLY A 181 -1.15 -3.72 -25.65
C GLY A 181 -0.06 -4.50 -24.89
N ASN A 182 0.44 -3.95 -23.77
CA ASN A 182 1.54 -4.55 -23.01
C ASN A 182 1.16 -5.84 -22.25
N ASN A 183 -0.10 -6.26 -22.30
CA ASN A 183 -0.57 -7.56 -21.82
C ASN A 183 -1.62 -8.12 -22.80
N PRO A 184 -1.21 -9.03 -23.71
CA PRO A 184 -2.11 -9.62 -24.71
C PRO A 184 -3.31 -10.34 -24.10
N GLY A 185 -3.12 -11.07 -22.98
CA GLY A 185 -4.21 -11.76 -22.28
C GLY A 185 -5.30 -10.79 -21.82
N MET A 186 -4.90 -9.64 -21.22
CA MET A 186 -5.87 -8.60 -20.85
C MET A 186 -6.55 -8.00 -22.08
N SER A 187 -5.84 -7.81 -23.18
CA SER A 187 -6.42 -7.28 -24.42
C SER A 187 -7.49 -8.23 -24.99
N ASP A 188 -7.24 -9.53 -24.99
CA ASP A 188 -8.19 -10.53 -25.50
C ASP A 188 -9.43 -10.63 -24.61
N LEU A 189 -9.25 -10.65 -23.28
CA LEU A 189 -10.36 -10.66 -22.33
C LEU A 189 -11.22 -9.40 -22.46
N MET A 190 -10.61 -8.22 -22.53
CA MET A 190 -11.36 -6.96 -22.64
C MET A 190 -12.04 -6.81 -23.99
N LYS A 191 -11.45 -7.34 -25.07
CA LYS A 191 -12.09 -7.35 -26.39
C LYS A 191 -13.37 -8.21 -26.40
N ALA A 192 -13.41 -9.30 -25.63
CA ALA A 192 -14.58 -10.15 -25.48
C ALA A 192 -15.64 -9.56 -24.53
N THR A 193 -15.31 -8.52 -23.76
CA THR A 193 -16.19 -7.88 -22.80
C THR A 193 -16.87 -6.66 -23.42
N SER A 194 -18.19 -6.52 -23.24
CA SER A 194 -18.92 -5.37 -23.78
C SER A 194 -18.52 -4.06 -23.08
N PRO A 195 -18.64 -2.88 -23.75
CA PRO A 195 -18.39 -1.59 -23.09
C PRO A 195 -19.27 -1.36 -21.86
N GLU A 196 -20.51 -1.85 -21.88
CA GLU A 196 -21.45 -1.76 -20.76
C GLU A 196 -20.97 -2.59 -19.56
N ASP A 197 -20.49 -3.82 -19.81
CA ASP A 197 -19.92 -4.70 -18.77
C ASP A 197 -18.62 -4.14 -18.22
N ILE A 198 -17.77 -3.53 -19.06
CA ILE A 198 -16.57 -2.80 -18.63
C ILE A 198 -16.95 -1.66 -17.68
N GLY A 199 -18.01 -0.91 -18.01
CA GLY A 199 -18.52 0.17 -17.14
C GLY A 199 -18.97 -0.37 -15.77
N ALA A 200 -19.73 -1.48 -15.76
CA ALA A 200 -20.16 -2.12 -14.52
C ALA A 200 -18.97 -2.64 -13.70
N LEU A 201 -17.99 -3.28 -14.35
CA LEU A 201 -16.75 -3.74 -13.70
C LEU A 201 -15.98 -2.58 -13.09
N ALA A 202 -15.79 -1.45 -13.80
CA ALA A 202 -15.07 -0.29 -13.29
C ALA A 202 -15.73 0.27 -12.03
N GLN A 203 -17.06 0.42 -12.04
CA GLN A 203 -17.81 0.94 -10.91
C GLN A 203 -17.75 -0.01 -9.70
N TYR A 204 -17.93 -1.32 -9.93
CA TYR A 204 -17.86 -2.33 -8.88
C TYR A 204 -16.47 -2.37 -8.24
N LEU A 205 -15.41 -2.52 -9.04
CA LEU A 205 -14.03 -2.62 -8.55
C LEU A 205 -13.57 -1.36 -7.80
N ALA A 206 -13.97 -0.19 -8.27
CA ALA A 206 -13.65 1.08 -7.61
C ALA A 206 -14.30 1.21 -6.23
N GLY A 207 -15.52 0.70 -6.06
CA GLY A 207 -16.25 0.75 -4.79
C GLY A 207 -15.85 -0.33 -3.79
N LEU A 208 -14.98 -1.29 -4.14
CA LEU A 208 -14.54 -2.33 -3.23
C LEU A 208 -13.61 -1.81 -2.14
N GLN A 209 -14.00 -2.07 -0.88
CA GLN A 209 -13.22 -1.76 0.31
C GLN A 209 -12.60 -3.06 0.84
N ILE A 210 -11.35 -3.38 0.45
CA ILE A 210 -10.75 -4.67 0.79
C ILE A 210 -9.99 -4.70 2.11
N ASP A 211 -9.74 -3.56 2.74
CA ASP A 211 -9.05 -3.52 4.03
C ASP A 211 -9.74 -4.38 5.10
N GLN A 212 -11.08 -4.49 5.03
CA GLN A 212 -11.87 -5.37 5.88
C GLN A 212 -11.62 -6.87 5.62
N TYR A 213 -11.12 -7.25 4.43
CA TYR A 213 -10.84 -8.65 4.07
C TYR A 213 -9.38 -9.02 4.30
N LEU A 214 -8.44 -8.09 4.09
CA LEU A 214 -7.01 -8.31 4.29
C LEU A 214 -6.64 -8.43 5.77
N ASN A 215 -7.43 -7.84 6.67
CA ASN A 215 -7.22 -7.88 8.12
C ASN A 215 -7.87 -9.08 8.81
N GLN A 216 -8.57 -9.98 8.10
CA GLN A 216 -9.20 -11.19 8.67
C GLN A 216 -8.28 -12.42 8.68
N GLY A 217 -7.05 -12.29 8.21
CA GLY A 217 -6.08 -13.39 8.06
C GLY A 217 -4.87 -13.35 9.00
N ASN A 218 -4.89 -12.51 10.06
CA ASN A 218 -3.87 -12.50 11.11
C ASN A 218 -4.46 -12.87 12.46
#